data_269d4a249b2595e4047eee565b043a01
#
_entry.id   269d4a249b2595e4047eee565b043a01
#
_cell.length_a   1.000
_cell.length_b   1.000
_cell.length_c   1.000
_cell.angle_alpha   90.00
_cell.angle_beta   90.00
_cell.angle_gamma   90.00
#
_symmetry.space_group_name_H-M   'P 1'
#
loop_
_entity.id
_entity.type
_entity.pdbx_description
1 polymer ?
#
loop_
_entity_poly.entity_id
_entity_poly.type
_entity_poly.pdbx_seq_one_letter_code
_entity_poly.pdbx_strand_id
1 'polypeptide(L)'
;MIKLFFDLDHTLWDYETNSRATLLDLYSTFELRRFFNDENHFIQMFKRQNQQLWHRYNVGKIDKFEIRNHRFGYIMNTVKNTDSNLAKELSNQFIIECPRKKALMPNARQVLDKLSKDFELGIITNGFDDTQNIKLKFSEIDHYFNWVVTSESSGHRKPAKGIFDFTLNCV
;
A
#
# COMPACT_ATOMS: atom_id res chain seq x y z
N MET A 1 -4.48 -21.59 20.80
CA MET A 1 -3.42 -20.56 20.90
C MET A 1 -4.06 -19.18 20.81
N ILE A 2 -3.52 -18.15 21.45
CA ILE A 2 -4.05 -16.78 21.35
C ILE A 2 -3.73 -16.26 19.94
N LYS A 3 -4.69 -15.57 19.33
CA LYS A 3 -4.55 -15.00 17.98
C LYS A 3 -4.21 -13.52 18.08
N LEU A 4 -3.18 -13.10 17.35
CA LEU A 4 -2.67 -11.73 17.34
C LEU A 4 -2.68 -11.18 15.91
N PHE A 5 -3.30 -10.01 15.72
CA PHE A 5 -3.43 -9.38 14.41
C PHE A 5 -2.64 -8.08 14.34
N PHE A 6 -1.95 -7.90 13.22
CA PHE A 6 -1.20 -6.70 12.88
C PHE A 6 -1.87 -5.93 11.74
N ASP A 7 -1.66 -4.64 11.71
CA ASP A 7 -1.72 -3.89 10.47
C ASP A 7 -0.46 -4.15 9.64
N LEU A 8 -0.49 -3.87 8.34
CA LEU A 8 0.65 -4.13 7.46
C LEU A 8 1.42 -2.84 7.12
N ASP A 9 0.80 -1.91 6.38
CA ASP A 9 1.46 -0.69 5.91
C ASP A 9 1.78 0.25 7.06
N HIS A 10 3.01 0.78 7.11
CA HIS A 10 3.53 1.61 8.21
C HIS A 10 3.65 0.91 9.58
N THR A 11 3.33 -0.38 9.66
CA THR A 11 3.43 -1.18 10.89
C THR A 11 4.48 -2.28 10.77
N LEU A 12 4.39 -3.11 9.75
CA LEU A 12 5.37 -4.15 9.43
C LEU A 12 6.12 -3.84 8.14
N TRP A 13 5.40 -3.39 7.12
CA TRP A 13 5.95 -3.03 5.82
C TRP A 13 6.19 -1.52 5.76
N ASP A 14 7.44 -1.13 5.43
CA ASP A 14 7.84 0.28 5.35
C ASP A 14 7.34 0.90 4.04
N TYR A 15 6.08 1.38 4.10
CA TYR A 15 5.45 2.02 2.95
C TYR A 15 6.24 3.22 2.44
N GLU A 16 6.79 4.05 3.34
CA GLU A 16 7.49 5.27 2.94
C GLU A 16 8.78 4.96 2.16
N THR A 17 9.59 4.06 2.66
CA THR A 17 10.83 3.63 2.00
C THR A 17 10.53 2.95 0.66
N ASN A 18 9.57 2.02 0.64
CA ASN A 18 9.24 1.23 -0.54
C ASN A 18 8.58 2.09 -1.65
N SER A 19 7.63 2.94 -1.28
CA SER A 19 7.00 3.84 -2.26
C SER A 19 7.99 4.88 -2.80
N ARG A 20 8.86 5.44 -1.93
CA ARG A 20 9.92 6.36 -2.38
C ARG A 20 10.85 5.70 -3.40
N ALA A 21 11.34 4.50 -3.13
CA ALA A 21 12.19 3.77 -4.05
C ALA A 21 11.51 3.58 -5.42
N THR A 22 10.24 3.14 -5.40
CA THR A 22 9.47 2.98 -6.63
C THR A 22 9.29 4.29 -7.40
N LEU A 23 9.00 5.38 -6.69
CA LEU A 23 8.83 6.70 -7.33
C LEU A 23 10.11 7.23 -7.97
N LEU A 24 11.28 6.96 -7.38
CA LEU A 24 12.58 7.29 -7.96
C LEU A 24 12.83 6.49 -9.24
N ASP A 25 12.52 5.19 -9.24
CA ASP A 25 12.61 4.35 -10.43
C ASP A 25 11.70 4.89 -11.55
N LEU A 26 10.44 5.25 -11.23
CA LEU A 26 9.51 5.84 -12.19
C LEU A 26 9.98 7.21 -12.70
N TYR A 27 10.50 8.06 -11.81
CA TYR A 27 11.02 9.37 -12.17
C TYR A 27 12.12 9.26 -13.24
N SER A 28 13.04 8.31 -13.05
CA SER A 28 14.13 8.04 -14.01
C SER A 28 13.60 7.40 -15.29
N THR A 29 12.83 6.32 -15.18
CA THR A 29 12.35 5.52 -16.33
C THR A 29 11.49 6.32 -17.30
N PHE A 30 10.62 7.19 -16.77
CA PHE A 30 9.71 8.01 -17.57
C PHE A 30 10.23 9.43 -17.83
N GLU A 31 11.50 9.70 -17.52
CA GLU A 31 12.15 11.01 -17.71
C GLU A 31 11.32 12.18 -17.16
N LEU A 32 10.78 12.01 -15.94
CA LEU A 32 9.84 12.98 -15.35
C LEU A 32 10.48 14.33 -14.98
N ARG A 33 11.83 14.46 -15.07
CA ARG A 33 12.55 15.74 -14.94
C ARG A 33 12.06 16.84 -15.89
N ARG A 34 11.40 16.47 -16.99
CA ARG A 34 10.79 17.43 -17.93
C ARG A 34 9.51 18.08 -17.41
N PHE A 35 8.92 17.54 -16.34
CA PHE A 35 7.67 18.02 -15.74
C PHE A 35 7.84 18.51 -14.32
N PHE A 36 8.81 17.98 -13.59
CA PHE A 36 9.04 18.28 -12.17
C PHE A 36 10.44 18.84 -11.98
N ASN A 37 10.60 19.84 -11.12
CA ASN A 37 11.89 20.50 -10.87
C ASN A 37 12.98 19.51 -10.44
N ASP A 38 12.58 18.55 -9.59
CA ASP A 38 13.43 17.45 -9.13
C ASP A 38 12.56 16.26 -8.68
N GLU A 39 13.21 15.17 -8.33
CA GLU A 39 12.56 13.97 -7.83
C GLU A 39 11.80 14.17 -6.51
N ASN A 40 12.29 15.05 -5.63
CA ASN A 40 11.62 15.32 -4.36
C ASN A 40 10.31 16.06 -4.59
N HIS A 41 10.26 16.98 -5.55
CA HIS A 41 9.01 17.64 -5.94
C HIS A 41 7.97 16.61 -6.40
N PHE A 42 8.33 15.68 -7.29
CA PHE A 42 7.44 14.60 -7.72
C PHE A 42 6.95 13.73 -6.56
N ILE A 43 7.86 13.32 -5.67
CA ILE A 43 7.56 12.51 -4.50
C ILE A 43 6.61 13.25 -3.54
N GLN A 44 6.81 14.53 -3.30
CA GLN A 44 5.93 15.35 -2.46
C GLN A 44 4.52 15.45 -3.06
N MET A 45 4.42 15.67 -4.37
CA MET A 45 3.12 15.69 -5.06
C MET A 45 2.41 14.34 -4.93
N PHE A 46 3.13 13.23 -5.11
CA PHE A 46 2.58 11.90 -4.92
C PHE A 46 2.08 11.70 -3.48
N LYS A 47 2.89 12.00 -2.46
CA LYS A 47 2.52 11.84 -1.06
C LYS A 47 1.24 12.59 -0.73
N ARG A 48 1.15 13.86 -1.11
CA ARG A 48 -0.02 14.70 -0.89
C ARG A 48 -1.27 14.10 -1.55
N GLN A 49 -1.18 13.73 -2.83
CA GLN A 49 -2.31 13.18 -3.57
C GLN A 49 -2.73 11.81 -3.04
N ASN A 50 -1.76 10.94 -2.73
CA ASN A 50 -2.01 9.63 -2.19
C ASN A 50 -2.73 9.69 -0.82
N GLN A 51 -2.29 10.57 0.07
CA GLN A 51 -2.93 10.78 1.38
C GLN A 51 -4.39 11.23 1.24
N GLN A 52 -4.67 12.17 0.33
CA GLN A 52 -6.04 12.63 0.06
C GLN A 52 -6.94 11.51 -0.46
N LEU A 53 -6.45 10.70 -1.40
CA LEU A 53 -7.21 9.60 -1.98
C LEU A 53 -7.48 8.50 -0.94
N TRP A 54 -6.49 8.11 -0.15
CA TRP A 54 -6.67 7.14 0.92
C TRP A 54 -7.62 7.63 2.01
N HIS A 55 -7.56 8.92 2.36
CA HIS A 55 -8.55 9.50 3.29
C HIS A 55 -9.98 9.36 2.73
N ARG A 56 -10.20 9.74 1.46
CA ARG A 56 -11.52 9.60 0.80
C ARG A 56 -11.97 8.14 0.71
N TYR A 57 -11.06 7.23 0.43
CA TYR A 57 -11.34 5.79 0.40
C TYR A 57 -11.75 5.27 1.78
N ASN A 58 -11.01 5.61 2.82
CA ASN A 58 -11.27 5.13 4.18
C ASN A 58 -12.63 5.61 4.73
N VAL A 59 -13.11 6.77 4.28
CA VAL A 59 -14.47 7.26 4.64
C VAL A 59 -15.55 6.85 3.62
N GLY A 60 -15.24 5.97 2.68
CA GLY A 60 -16.19 5.40 1.73
C GLY A 60 -16.64 6.32 0.59
N LYS A 61 -15.93 7.43 0.33
CA LYS A 61 -16.27 8.40 -0.71
C LYS A 61 -15.79 8.01 -2.12
N ILE A 62 -14.82 7.13 -2.21
CA ILE A 62 -14.26 6.61 -3.46
C ILE A 62 -13.95 5.13 -3.33
N ASP A 63 -13.77 4.46 -4.46
CA ASP A 63 -13.39 3.06 -4.55
C ASP A 63 -11.90 2.86 -4.87
N LYS A 64 -11.51 1.59 -5.00
CA LYS A 64 -10.16 1.16 -5.40
C LYS A 64 -9.75 1.69 -6.76
N PHE A 65 -10.68 1.73 -7.72
CA PHE A 65 -10.39 2.16 -9.08
C PHE A 65 -10.03 3.65 -9.14
N GLU A 66 -10.71 4.47 -8.34
CA GLU A 66 -10.40 5.90 -8.24
C GLU A 66 -8.96 6.12 -7.77
N ILE A 67 -8.51 5.39 -6.72
CA ILE A 67 -7.11 5.48 -6.26
C ILE A 67 -6.14 5.05 -7.36
N ARG A 68 -6.40 3.91 -7.99
CA ARG A 68 -5.46 3.30 -8.93
C ARG A 68 -5.36 4.05 -10.25
N ASN A 69 -6.50 4.45 -10.80
CA ASN A 69 -6.55 4.97 -12.16
C ASN A 69 -6.30 6.48 -12.22
N HIS A 70 -6.63 7.22 -11.16
CA HIS A 70 -6.60 8.68 -11.21
C HIS A 70 -5.48 9.34 -10.41
N ARG A 71 -4.78 8.59 -9.52
CA ARG A 71 -3.72 9.15 -8.68
C ARG A 71 -2.66 9.91 -9.48
N PHE A 72 -2.07 9.30 -10.49
CA PHE A 72 -1.06 9.96 -11.32
C PHE A 72 -1.69 10.97 -12.29
N GLY A 73 -2.92 10.78 -12.73
CA GLY A 73 -3.65 11.78 -13.51
C GLY A 73 -3.79 13.10 -12.75
N TYR A 74 -4.16 13.06 -11.48
CA TYR A 74 -4.23 14.26 -10.65
C TYR A 74 -2.86 14.93 -10.47
N ILE A 75 -1.78 14.13 -10.35
CA ILE A 75 -0.42 14.67 -10.23
C ILE A 75 0.02 15.32 -11.54
N MET A 76 -0.17 14.66 -12.68
CA MET A 76 0.23 15.17 -13.99
C MET A 76 -0.54 16.44 -14.38
N ASN A 77 -1.82 16.56 -13.99
CA ASN A 77 -2.60 17.77 -14.19
C ASN A 77 -2.01 19.00 -13.47
N THR A 78 -1.32 18.82 -12.33
CA THR A 78 -0.69 19.96 -11.63
C THR A 78 0.44 20.59 -12.41
N VAL A 79 1.09 19.84 -13.28
CA VAL A 79 2.17 20.29 -14.17
C VAL A 79 1.67 20.55 -15.61
N LYS A 80 0.34 20.70 -15.75
CA LYS A 80 -0.35 20.96 -17.01
C LYS A 80 -0.07 19.91 -18.11
N ASN A 81 0.28 18.70 -17.71
CA ASN A 81 0.42 17.57 -18.62
C ASN A 81 -0.90 16.82 -18.69
N THR A 82 -1.49 16.79 -19.86
CA THR A 82 -2.76 16.10 -20.14
C THR A 82 -2.58 14.75 -20.83
N ASP A 83 -1.36 14.23 -20.89
CA ASP A 83 -1.09 12.89 -21.44
C ASP A 83 -1.64 11.81 -20.53
N SER A 84 -2.85 11.37 -20.85
CA SER A 84 -3.54 10.32 -20.10
C SER A 84 -2.85 8.95 -20.19
N ASN A 85 -2.11 8.69 -21.26
CA ASN A 85 -1.36 7.44 -21.41
C ASN A 85 -0.19 7.39 -20.43
N LEU A 86 0.60 8.45 -20.33
CA LEU A 86 1.68 8.55 -19.36
C LEU A 86 1.17 8.37 -17.92
N ALA A 87 0.08 9.05 -17.55
CA ALA A 87 -0.51 8.90 -16.22
C ALA A 87 -0.97 7.47 -15.93
N LYS A 88 -1.55 6.80 -16.94
CA LYS A 88 -1.99 5.41 -16.84
C LYS A 88 -0.80 4.45 -16.70
N GLU A 89 0.26 4.64 -17.47
CA GLU A 89 1.48 3.84 -17.38
C GLU A 89 2.17 4.00 -16.02
N LEU A 90 2.30 5.22 -15.50
CA LEU A 90 2.81 5.48 -14.15
C LEU A 90 1.96 4.75 -13.09
N SER A 91 0.64 4.78 -13.22
CA SER A 91 -0.26 4.09 -12.31
C SER A 91 -0.04 2.57 -12.35
N ASN A 92 0.01 1.99 -13.53
CA ASN A 92 0.22 0.57 -13.73
C ASN A 92 1.57 0.11 -13.18
N GLN A 93 2.65 0.81 -13.52
CA GLN A 93 4.00 0.46 -13.06
C GLN A 93 4.11 0.59 -11.53
N PHE A 94 3.52 1.64 -10.94
CA PHE A 94 3.51 1.79 -9.48
C PHE A 94 2.80 0.63 -8.78
N ILE A 95 1.64 0.19 -9.30
CA ILE A 95 0.87 -0.93 -8.73
C ILE A 95 1.63 -2.25 -8.82
N ILE A 96 2.41 -2.44 -9.91
CA ILE A 96 3.20 -3.66 -10.13
C ILE A 96 4.46 -3.65 -9.26
N GLU A 97 5.21 -2.55 -9.25
CA GLU A 97 6.58 -2.53 -8.71
C GLU A 97 6.63 -2.19 -7.21
N CYS A 98 5.75 -1.32 -6.73
CA CYS A 98 5.77 -0.90 -5.33
C CYS A 98 5.57 -2.09 -4.35
N PRO A 99 4.60 -2.99 -4.55
CA PRO A 99 4.40 -4.13 -3.65
C PRO A 99 5.54 -5.15 -3.64
N ARG A 100 6.42 -5.12 -4.66
CA ARG A 100 7.59 -6.01 -4.77
C ARG A 100 8.82 -5.53 -4.01
N LYS A 101 8.78 -4.30 -3.50
CA LYS A 101 9.85 -3.78 -2.63
C LYS A 101 9.80 -4.48 -1.27
N LYS A 102 10.97 -4.60 -0.61
CA LYS A 102 11.16 -5.53 0.51
C LYS A 102 11.38 -4.87 1.87
N ALA A 103 11.44 -3.53 1.93
CA ALA A 103 11.76 -2.85 3.18
C ALA A 103 10.67 -3.08 4.23
N LEU A 104 11.09 -3.51 5.41
CA LEU A 104 10.26 -3.67 6.58
C LEU A 104 10.55 -2.54 7.58
N MET A 105 9.58 -2.26 8.43
CA MET A 105 9.79 -1.39 9.57
C MET A 105 10.91 -1.94 10.48
N PRO A 106 11.67 -1.06 11.15
CA PRO A 106 12.73 -1.51 12.06
C PRO A 106 12.21 -2.54 13.06
N ASN A 107 12.95 -3.63 13.23
CA ASN A 107 12.64 -4.75 14.12
C ASN A 107 11.38 -5.58 13.77
N ALA A 108 10.67 -5.30 12.68
CA ALA A 108 9.44 -6.03 12.34
C ALA A 108 9.68 -7.54 12.26
N ARG A 109 10.73 -7.99 11.56
CA ARG A 109 11.07 -9.43 11.46
C ARG A 109 11.39 -10.04 12.83
N GLN A 110 12.16 -9.36 13.66
CA GLN A 110 12.51 -9.85 15.02
C GLN A 110 11.27 -10.01 15.91
N VAL A 111 10.33 -9.09 15.80
CA VAL A 111 9.05 -9.16 16.52
C VAL A 111 8.22 -10.35 16.03
N LEU A 112 8.13 -10.57 14.71
CA LEU A 112 7.42 -11.70 14.13
C LEU A 112 8.07 -13.04 14.54
N ASP A 113 9.40 -13.17 14.47
CA ASP A 113 10.14 -14.36 14.90
C ASP A 113 9.89 -14.73 16.37
N LYS A 114 9.73 -13.71 17.21
CA LYS A 114 9.45 -13.92 18.63
C LYS A 114 8.00 -14.32 18.88
N LEU A 115 7.06 -13.56 18.31
CA LEU A 115 5.63 -13.73 18.59
C LEU A 115 5.03 -14.97 17.94
N SER A 116 5.54 -15.40 16.79
CA SER A 116 5.05 -16.61 16.10
C SER A 116 5.29 -17.91 16.89
N LYS A 117 6.10 -17.88 17.94
CA LYS A 117 6.33 -19.04 18.83
C LYS A 117 5.18 -19.28 19.80
N ASP A 118 4.51 -18.19 20.21
CA ASP A 118 3.51 -18.23 21.29
C ASP A 118 2.10 -17.86 20.79
N PHE A 119 1.98 -17.25 19.59
CA PHE A 119 0.74 -16.75 19.03
C PHE A 119 0.53 -17.24 17.59
N GLU A 120 -0.70 -17.42 17.21
CA GLU A 120 -1.12 -17.51 15.81
C GLU A 120 -1.27 -16.08 15.25
N LEU A 121 -0.54 -15.76 14.19
CA LEU A 121 -0.48 -14.39 13.68
C LEU A 121 -1.40 -14.20 12.48
N GLY A 122 -1.98 -13.02 12.39
CA GLY A 122 -2.81 -12.59 11.25
C GLY A 122 -2.59 -11.12 10.89
N ILE A 123 -3.09 -10.74 9.73
CA ILE A 123 -3.11 -9.36 9.24
C ILE A 123 -4.55 -8.87 9.12
N ILE A 124 -4.81 -7.62 9.56
CA ILE A 124 -6.02 -6.85 9.24
C ILE A 124 -5.61 -5.52 8.63
N THR A 125 -5.92 -5.31 7.35
CA THR A 125 -5.46 -4.14 6.61
C THR A 125 -6.56 -3.48 5.77
N ASN A 126 -6.49 -2.16 5.56
CA ASN A 126 -7.33 -1.45 4.59
C ASN A 126 -6.80 -1.53 3.14
N GLY A 127 -5.66 -2.18 2.93
CA GLY A 127 -5.10 -2.43 1.61
C GLY A 127 -5.93 -3.43 0.79
N PHE A 128 -5.50 -3.67 -0.44
CA PHE A 128 -6.20 -4.50 -1.41
C PHE A 128 -5.56 -5.90 -1.50
N ASP A 129 -6.37 -6.93 -1.70
CA ASP A 129 -5.95 -8.33 -1.69
C ASP A 129 -4.73 -8.59 -2.57
N ASP A 130 -4.79 -8.12 -3.80
CA ASP A 130 -3.74 -8.34 -4.80
C ASP A 130 -2.39 -7.70 -4.42
N THR A 131 -2.40 -6.54 -3.80
CA THR A 131 -1.16 -5.85 -3.40
C THR A 131 -0.61 -6.35 -2.06
N GLN A 132 -1.46 -6.63 -1.08
CA GLN A 132 -1.01 -7.04 0.25
C GLN A 132 -0.33 -8.41 0.22
N ASN A 133 -0.89 -9.37 -0.52
CA ASN A 133 -0.28 -10.69 -0.69
C ASN A 133 1.11 -10.61 -1.38
N ILE A 134 1.27 -9.72 -2.37
CA ILE A 134 2.56 -9.50 -3.03
C ILE A 134 3.58 -8.92 -2.03
N LYS A 135 3.19 -7.91 -1.23
CA LYS A 135 4.06 -7.32 -0.21
C LYS A 135 4.58 -8.36 0.78
N LEU A 136 3.68 -9.16 1.35
CA LEU A 136 4.03 -10.21 2.30
C LEU A 136 5.03 -11.20 1.70
N LYS A 137 4.75 -11.68 0.50
CA LYS A 137 5.58 -12.65 -0.21
C LYS A 137 6.96 -12.11 -0.56
N PHE A 138 7.04 -10.90 -1.15
CA PHE A 138 8.32 -10.31 -1.54
C PHE A 138 9.16 -9.86 -0.36
N SER A 139 8.53 -9.49 0.77
CA SER A 139 9.23 -9.18 2.02
C SER A 139 9.60 -10.44 2.83
N GLU A 140 9.22 -11.62 2.32
CA GLU A 140 9.53 -12.91 2.94
C GLU A 140 9.00 -13.01 4.39
N ILE A 141 7.77 -12.50 4.61
CA ILE A 141 7.08 -12.56 5.91
C ILE A 141 5.69 -13.22 5.82
N ASP A 142 5.30 -13.71 4.65
CA ASP A 142 4.02 -14.36 4.42
C ASP A 142 3.83 -15.63 5.27
N HIS A 143 4.90 -16.37 5.50
CA HIS A 143 4.92 -17.60 6.28
C HIS A 143 4.59 -17.45 7.77
N TYR A 144 4.62 -16.21 8.31
CA TYR A 144 4.22 -15.95 9.71
C TYR A 144 2.71 -15.93 9.92
N PHE A 145 1.92 -15.69 8.85
CA PHE A 145 0.51 -15.34 9.00
C PHE A 145 -0.42 -16.47 8.54
N ASN A 146 -1.31 -16.87 9.46
CA ASN A 146 -2.37 -17.83 9.17
C ASN A 146 -3.56 -17.18 8.43
N TRP A 147 -3.77 -15.88 8.64
CA TRP A 147 -4.87 -15.12 8.07
C TRP A 147 -4.42 -13.77 7.55
N VAL A 148 -4.96 -13.38 6.39
CA VAL A 148 -4.81 -12.04 5.83
C VAL A 148 -6.18 -11.52 5.48
N VAL A 149 -6.70 -10.60 6.29
CA VAL A 149 -8.00 -9.97 6.10
C VAL A 149 -7.80 -8.55 5.59
N THR A 150 -8.38 -8.25 4.43
CA THR A 150 -8.31 -6.94 3.79
C THR A 150 -9.66 -6.24 3.80
N SER A 151 -9.68 -4.97 3.43
CA SER A 151 -10.92 -4.26 3.21
C SER A 151 -11.75 -4.83 2.05
N GLU A 152 -11.13 -5.51 1.08
CA GLU A 152 -11.83 -6.17 -0.02
C GLU A 152 -12.46 -7.48 0.43
N SER A 153 -11.69 -8.37 1.04
CA SER A 153 -12.19 -9.69 1.47
C SER A 153 -13.31 -9.59 2.51
N SER A 154 -13.26 -8.60 3.39
CA SER A 154 -14.27 -8.37 4.41
C SER A 154 -15.47 -7.53 3.97
N GLY A 155 -15.32 -6.73 2.89
CA GLY A 155 -16.29 -5.69 2.51
C GLY A 155 -16.35 -4.49 3.45
N HIS A 156 -15.45 -4.42 4.44
CA HIS A 156 -15.43 -3.38 5.48
C HIS A 156 -14.03 -2.79 5.62
N ARG A 157 -13.94 -1.52 6.09
CA ARG A 157 -12.67 -0.82 6.31
C ARG A 157 -12.48 -0.53 7.80
N LYS A 158 -11.24 -0.65 8.30
CA LYS A 158 -10.90 -0.14 9.62
C LYS A 158 -11.19 1.37 9.69
N PRO A 159 -11.76 1.90 10.77
CA PRO A 159 -12.03 1.26 12.08
C PRO A 159 -13.45 0.68 12.21
N ALA A 160 -14.19 0.45 11.12
CA ALA A 160 -15.54 -0.09 11.20
C ALA A 160 -15.54 -1.47 11.88
N LYS A 161 -16.53 -1.71 12.76
CA LYS A 161 -16.68 -2.98 13.49
C LYS A 161 -16.73 -4.20 12.58
N GLY A 162 -17.32 -4.06 11.37
CA GLY A 162 -17.53 -5.16 10.43
C GLY A 162 -16.25 -5.90 10.01
N ILE A 163 -15.10 -5.21 9.84
CA ILE A 163 -13.86 -5.90 9.49
C ILE A 163 -13.35 -6.78 10.65
N PHE A 164 -13.53 -6.34 11.88
CA PHE A 164 -13.15 -7.12 13.07
C PHE A 164 -14.10 -8.29 13.30
N ASP A 165 -15.42 -8.10 13.16
CA ASP A 165 -16.41 -9.19 13.23
C ASP A 165 -16.15 -10.24 12.16
N PHE A 166 -15.88 -9.82 10.91
CA PHE A 166 -15.50 -10.72 9.83
C PHE A 166 -14.23 -11.52 10.19
N THR A 167 -13.21 -10.85 10.72
CA THR A 167 -11.97 -11.50 11.13
C THR A 167 -12.22 -12.56 12.19
N LEU A 168 -13.03 -12.24 13.21
CA LEU A 168 -13.36 -13.18 14.29
C LEU A 168 -14.14 -14.41 13.79
N ASN A 169 -14.90 -14.29 12.70
CA ASN A 169 -15.59 -15.41 12.07
C ASN A 169 -14.69 -16.28 11.18
N CYS A 170 -13.50 -15.78 10.79
CA CYS A 170 -12.52 -16.52 9.97
C CYS A 170 -11.57 -17.39 10.81
N VAL A 171 -11.58 -17.26 12.14
CA VAL A 171 -10.53 -17.79 13.02
C VAL A 171 -11.03 -18.70 14.13
#